data_4a9dc13ee6d720e4451bcc249aa5b087
#
_entry.id   4a9dc13ee6d720e4451bcc249aa5b087
#
_cell.length_a   1.000
_cell.length_b   1.000
_cell.length_c   1.000
_cell.angle_alpha   90.00
_cell.angle_beta   90.00
_cell.angle_gamma   90.00
#
_symmetry.space_group_name_H-M   'P 1'
#
loop_
_entity.id
_entity.type
_entity.pdbx_description
1 polymer ?
#
loop_
_entity_poly.entity_id
_entity_poly.type
_entity_poly.pdbx_seq_one_letter_code
_entity_poly.pdbx_strand_id
1 'polypeptide(L)'
;VTEHFDIGDDPAEYGFEPAVPVTGALPDAPGRARRPRTGRAGLRRRMGAVAALFVALATMGGTYAAFATSSTAADTTTSAEDVAAGHQLYNVSCITCHGANLQGVKDRGPSLVGVGGAAVYFQVSTGRMPAPAQGANEVRKPAKFDETETQQLATFVQSIGGGPTLPDGTLRDANIADGGNLFRLNCASCHGTTFKGAPLSAGKVAPGLNNASDKQIYSAMLSGPENMPVFSDNQLTPTEKREIVAYVQTLKASKDPGGNGIDRIGPVSEALVLWVGGVGALIVAILWIGAKSQ
;
A
#
# COMPACT_ATOMS: atom_id res chain seq x y z
N VAL A 1 0.26 -46.02 5.97
CA VAL A 1 -0.38 -46.12 4.66
C VAL A 1 -0.03 -44.84 3.92
N THR A 2 1.03 -44.91 3.15
CA THR A 2 1.52 -43.82 2.27
C THR A 2 1.01 -44.10 0.87
N GLU A 3 0.02 -43.34 0.41
CA GLU A 3 -0.38 -43.33 -1.00
C GLU A 3 0.57 -42.42 -1.79
N HIS A 4 1.32 -43.04 -2.65
CA HIS A 4 2.19 -42.42 -3.62
C HIS A 4 1.36 -41.96 -4.81
N PHE A 5 1.22 -40.66 -5.01
CA PHE A 5 0.59 -40.10 -6.21
C PHE A 5 1.64 -40.07 -7.33
N ASP A 6 1.46 -40.95 -8.28
CA ASP A 6 2.29 -41.07 -9.50
C ASP A 6 1.74 -40.06 -10.52
N ILE A 7 2.48 -38.99 -10.77
CA ILE A 7 2.18 -38.03 -11.84
C ILE A 7 2.90 -38.52 -13.10
N GLY A 8 2.15 -39.16 -13.99
CA GLY A 8 2.65 -39.59 -15.28
C GLY A 8 3.02 -38.36 -16.15
N ASP A 9 4.31 -38.24 -16.43
CA ASP A 9 4.85 -37.37 -17.45
C ASP A 9 4.57 -37.92 -18.85
N ASP A 10 3.47 -37.51 -19.49
CA ASP A 10 3.25 -37.75 -20.92
C ASP A 10 3.20 -36.40 -21.67
N PRO A 11 4.27 -36.03 -22.40
CA PRO A 11 4.36 -34.73 -23.10
C PRO A 11 3.65 -34.73 -24.48
N ALA A 12 2.76 -35.63 -24.78
CA ALA A 12 2.21 -35.84 -26.13
C ALA A 12 0.84 -35.21 -26.40
N GLU A 13 0.26 -34.42 -25.50
CA GLU A 13 -1.12 -33.92 -25.70
C GLU A 13 -1.26 -32.40 -25.93
N TYR A 14 -0.20 -31.70 -26.29
CA TYR A 14 -0.32 -30.36 -26.88
C TYR A 14 0.03 -30.45 -28.36
N GLY A 15 -0.97 -30.69 -29.19
CA GLY A 15 -0.89 -30.70 -30.65
C GLY A 15 -0.45 -29.32 -31.18
N PHE A 16 0.86 -29.18 -31.39
CA PHE A 16 1.42 -28.07 -32.15
C PHE A 16 1.37 -28.52 -33.65
N GLU A 17 0.39 -28.02 -34.40
CA GLU A 17 0.40 -28.16 -35.84
C GLU A 17 1.55 -27.35 -36.44
N PRO A 18 2.44 -27.97 -37.23
CA PRO A 18 3.50 -27.22 -37.91
C PRO A 18 2.90 -26.37 -39.03
N ALA A 19 3.28 -25.08 -39.04
CA ALA A 19 2.88 -24.14 -40.07
C ALA A 19 3.27 -24.65 -41.47
N VAL A 20 2.28 -24.74 -42.36
CA VAL A 20 2.44 -25.06 -43.78
C VAL A 20 3.24 -23.94 -44.47
N PRO A 21 4.34 -24.23 -45.18
CA PRO A 21 5.05 -23.22 -45.95
C PRO A 21 4.22 -22.83 -47.17
N VAL A 22 3.80 -21.57 -47.21
CA VAL A 22 3.14 -20.99 -48.42
C VAL A 22 4.22 -20.67 -49.45
N THR A 23 4.49 -21.58 -50.37
CA THR A 23 5.21 -21.34 -51.59
C THR A 23 4.23 -20.88 -52.67
N GLY A 24 3.93 -19.58 -52.67
CA GLY A 24 3.20 -18.93 -53.75
C GLY A 24 4.05 -17.88 -54.38
N ALA A 25 4.69 -18.19 -55.52
CA ALA A 25 5.37 -17.22 -56.34
C ALA A 25 4.34 -16.25 -56.94
N LEU A 26 4.47 -14.96 -56.62
CA LEU A 26 3.69 -13.91 -57.27
C LEU A 26 4.26 -13.65 -58.66
N PRO A 27 3.41 -13.47 -59.71
CA PRO A 27 3.88 -13.16 -61.07
C PRO A 27 4.46 -11.73 -61.14
N ASP A 28 5.55 -11.64 -61.90
CA ASP A 28 6.27 -10.39 -62.22
C ASP A 28 5.35 -9.37 -62.92
N ALA A 29 5.21 -8.20 -62.31
CA ALA A 29 4.59 -7.04 -62.95
C ALA A 29 5.61 -6.32 -63.83
N PRO A 30 5.24 -5.87 -65.04
CA PRO A 30 6.18 -5.26 -65.99
C PRO A 30 6.73 -3.94 -65.48
N GLY A 31 8.05 -3.85 -65.56
CA GLY A 31 8.83 -2.68 -65.12
C GLY A 31 8.48 -1.40 -65.84
N ARG A 32 7.94 -0.41 -65.13
CA ARG A 32 7.98 0.99 -65.54
C ARG A 32 9.30 1.60 -65.10
N ALA A 33 10.21 1.74 -66.05
CA ALA A 33 11.44 2.53 -65.89
C ALA A 33 11.08 3.98 -65.50
N ARG A 34 11.26 4.33 -64.25
CA ARG A 34 11.21 5.73 -63.79
C ARG A 34 12.55 6.38 -64.07
N ARG A 35 12.57 7.27 -65.06
CA ARG A 35 13.71 8.16 -65.33
C ARG A 35 14.06 8.97 -64.06
N PRO A 36 15.35 9.06 -63.68
CA PRO A 36 15.77 9.91 -62.58
C PRO A 36 15.64 11.39 -62.99
N ARG A 37 14.68 12.09 -62.40
CA ARG A 37 14.66 13.57 -62.50
C ARG A 37 15.61 14.11 -61.44
N THR A 38 16.90 14.20 -61.77
CA THR A 38 17.87 14.98 -61.03
C THR A 38 17.68 16.46 -61.45
N GLY A 39 16.93 17.21 -60.65
CA GLY A 39 16.78 18.65 -60.87
C GLY A 39 16.59 19.35 -59.54
N ARG A 40 17.13 20.56 -59.37
CA ARG A 40 17.03 21.48 -58.21
C ARG A 40 15.63 21.57 -57.60
N ALA A 41 14.57 21.20 -58.30
CA ALA A 41 13.21 21.08 -57.82
C ALA A 41 13.01 19.95 -56.80
N GLY A 42 13.75 18.80 -56.92
CA GLY A 42 13.68 17.69 -55.97
C GLY A 42 14.31 18.03 -54.62
N LEU A 43 15.39 18.80 -54.65
CA LEU A 43 16.07 19.23 -53.42
C LEU A 43 15.22 20.23 -52.62
N ARG A 44 14.63 21.21 -53.32
CA ARG A 44 13.71 22.19 -52.68
C ARG A 44 12.48 21.51 -52.07
N ARG A 45 11.92 20.48 -52.72
CA ARG A 45 10.77 19.71 -52.21
C ARG A 45 11.15 18.87 -50.99
N ARG A 46 12.36 18.29 -50.97
CA ARG A 46 12.88 17.55 -49.80
C ARG A 46 13.19 18.49 -48.64
N MET A 47 13.78 19.63 -48.87
CA MET A 47 14.01 20.66 -47.86
C MET A 47 12.69 21.19 -47.29
N GLY A 48 11.67 21.42 -48.14
CA GLY A 48 10.33 21.81 -47.68
C GLY A 48 9.63 20.74 -46.80
N ALA A 49 9.77 19.47 -47.17
CA ALA A 49 9.22 18.38 -46.39
C ALA A 49 9.92 18.24 -45.03
N VAL A 50 11.24 18.41 -44.99
CA VAL A 50 12.01 18.39 -43.73
C VAL A 50 11.64 19.58 -42.84
N ALA A 51 11.54 20.78 -43.42
CA ALA A 51 11.12 21.97 -42.67
C ALA A 51 9.69 21.82 -42.12
N ALA A 52 8.75 21.29 -42.92
CA ALA A 52 7.39 21.00 -42.45
C ALA A 52 7.35 19.98 -41.31
N LEU A 53 8.21 18.97 -41.36
CA LEU A 53 8.34 17.97 -40.28
C LEU A 53 8.85 18.62 -38.98
N PHE A 54 9.87 19.48 -39.10
CA PHE A 54 10.39 20.22 -37.94
C PHE A 54 9.35 21.18 -37.34
N VAL A 55 8.58 21.86 -38.15
CA VAL A 55 7.49 22.73 -37.69
C VAL A 55 6.40 21.90 -37.02
N ALA A 56 6.01 20.76 -37.57
CA ALA A 56 5.02 19.87 -36.99
C ALA A 56 5.49 19.29 -35.62
N LEU A 57 6.76 18.88 -35.52
CA LEU A 57 7.34 18.42 -34.29
C LEU A 57 7.48 19.54 -33.25
N ALA A 58 7.85 20.72 -33.63
CA ALA A 58 7.96 21.88 -32.76
C ALA A 58 6.58 22.34 -32.24
N THR A 59 5.55 22.34 -33.10
CA THR A 59 4.18 22.65 -32.70
C THR A 59 3.60 21.56 -31.77
N MET A 60 3.86 20.30 -32.08
CA MET A 60 3.41 19.18 -31.25
C MET A 60 4.14 19.13 -29.90
N GLY A 61 5.45 19.40 -29.89
CA GLY A 61 6.23 19.53 -28.65
C GLY A 61 5.87 20.77 -27.84
N GLY A 62 5.61 21.89 -28.49
CA GLY A 62 5.17 23.13 -27.84
C GLY A 62 3.77 23.04 -27.26
N THR A 63 2.83 22.41 -27.96
CA THR A 63 1.49 22.13 -27.41
C THR A 63 1.55 21.13 -26.26
N TYR A 64 2.34 20.06 -26.37
CA TYR A 64 2.56 19.12 -25.27
C TYR A 64 3.16 19.83 -24.05
N ALA A 65 4.18 20.69 -24.23
CA ALA A 65 4.78 21.46 -23.14
C ALA A 65 3.81 22.48 -22.51
N ALA A 66 2.88 23.05 -23.28
CA ALA A 66 1.89 24.01 -22.79
C ALA A 66 0.71 23.33 -22.08
N PHE A 67 0.38 22.08 -22.43
CA PHE A 67 -0.67 21.28 -21.81
C PHE A 67 -0.15 20.18 -20.88
N ALA A 68 1.15 19.88 -20.88
CA ALA A 68 1.77 19.17 -19.79
C ALA A 68 1.61 20.10 -18.57
N THR A 69 0.53 19.88 -17.81
CA THR A 69 0.51 20.34 -16.43
C THR A 69 1.85 19.93 -15.88
N SER A 70 2.63 20.91 -15.45
CA SER A 70 3.77 20.64 -14.58
C SER A 70 3.18 19.88 -13.40
N SER A 71 3.16 18.57 -13.47
CA SER A 71 3.30 17.76 -12.28
C SER A 71 4.63 18.25 -11.74
N THR A 72 4.60 19.32 -10.94
CA THR A 72 5.51 19.42 -9.85
C THR A 72 5.27 18.13 -9.09
N ALA A 73 5.97 17.04 -9.48
CA ALA A 73 6.46 16.14 -8.51
C ALA A 73 7.03 17.11 -7.48
N ALA A 74 6.32 17.25 -6.35
CA ALA A 74 6.90 17.86 -5.19
C ALA A 74 8.14 17.01 -5.02
N ASP A 75 9.23 17.53 -5.52
CA ASP A 75 10.56 17.04 -5.25
C ASP A 75 10.64 17.18 -3.76
N THR A 76 10.32 16.10 -3.07
CA THR A 76 10.55 15.96 -1.64
C THR A 76 12.05 15.79 -1.52
N THR A 77 12.77 16.82 -1.99
CA THR A 77 14.12 17.05 -1.55
C THR A 77 13.97 17.17 -0.04
N THR A 78 14.29 16.09 0.62
CA THR A 78 14.59 16.06 2.04
C THR A 78 15.36 17.33 2.32
N SER A 79 14.66 18.38 2.77
CA SER A 79 15.30 19.67 2.88
C SER A 79 16.37 19.53 3.95
N ALA A 80 17.53 20.12 3.74
CA ALA A 80 18.57 20.13 4.76
C ALA A 80 18.04 20.75 6.08
N GLU A 81 17.02 21.58 5.97
CA GLU A 81 16.28 22.18 7.07
C GLU A 81 15.47 21.14 7.85
N ASP A 82 14.74 20.25 7.17
CA ASP A 82 13.99 19.18 7.85
C ASP A 82 14.91 18.17 8.54
N VAL A 83 16.06 17.84 7.93
CA VAL A 83 17.06 17.00 8.58
C VAL A 83 17.61 17.69 9.84
N ALA A 84 17.92 18.98 9.78
CA ALA A 84 18.44 19.74 10.92
C ALA A 84 17.39 19.87 12.04
N ALA A 85 16.15 20.15 11.70
CA ALA A 85 15.04 20.22 12.66
C ALA A 85 14.78 18.83 13.30
N GLY A 86 14.74 17.78 12.51
CA GLY A 86 14.60 16.40 12.99
C GLY A 86 15.74 15.98 13.91
N HIS A 87 16.99 16.41 13.61
CA HIS A 87 18.13 16.18 14.48
C HIS A 87 17.97 16.87 15.84
N GLN A 88 17.47 18.10 15.88
CA GLN A 88 17.20 18.80 17.14
C GLN A 88 16.15 18.05 17.97
N LEU A 89 15.03 17.65 17.37
CA LEU A 89 13.99 16.86 18.03
C LEU A 89 14.52 15.51 18.55
N TYR A 90 15.37 14.86 17.76
CA TYR A 90 16.00 13.59 18.12
C TYR A 90 16.89 13.74 19.36
N ASN A 91 17.72 14.78 19.41
CA ASN A 91 18.65 15.04 20.51
C ASN A 91 17.94 15.27 21.85
N VAL A 92 16.74 15.85 21.84
CA VAL A 92 16.00 16.10 23.09
C VAL A 92 15.08 14.95 23.49
N SER A 93 14.73 14.05 22.58
CA SER A 93 13.65 13.08 22.85
C SER A 93 14.02 11.61 22.58
N CYS A 94 15.05 11.32 21.81
CA CYS A 94 15.34 9.98 21.31
C CYS A 94 16.75 9.47 21.66
N ILE A 95 17.73 10.37 21.71
CA ILE A 95 19.16 10.06 21.86
C ILE A 95 19.46 9.20 23.10
N THR A 96 18.74 9.41 24.21
CA THR A 96 18.97 8.69 25.48
C THR A 96 18.78 7.16 25.33
N CYS A 97 17.88 6.76 24.45
CA CYS A 97 17.58 5.34 24.21
C CYS A 97 18.21 4.83 22.91
N HIS A 98 18.27 5.66 21.86
CA HIS A 98 18.72 5.20 20.55
C HIS A 98 20.16 5.59 20.21
N GLY A 99 20.84 6.35 21.07
CA GLY A 99 22.25 6.77 20.90
C GLY A 99 22.43 7.90 19.90
N ALA A 100 23.55 8.59 19.98
CA ALA A 100 23.83 9.77 19.16
C ALA A 100 23.95 9.47 17.65
N ASN A 101 24.37 8.26 17.30
CA ASN A 101 24.57 7.82 15.91
C ASN A 101 23.54 6.72 15.52
N LEU A 102 22.36 6.72 16.11
CA LEU A 102 21.29 5.74 15.87
C LEU A 102 21.67 4.29 16.23
N GLN A 103 22.79 4.05 16.88
CA GLN A 103 23.35 2.71 17.15
C GLN A 103 22.58 1.92 18.22
N GLY A 104 21.64 2.55 18.92
CA GLY A 104 20.99 2.01 20.09
C GLY A 104 21.83 2.15 21.36
N VAL A 105 21.21 1.90 22.49
CA VAL A 105 21.85 1.87 23.81
C VAL A 105 21.40 0.61 24.52
N LYS A 106 22.37 -0.19 24.99
CA LYS A 106 22.09 -1.45 25.69
C LYS A 106 21.10 -1.21 26.84
N ASP A 107 20.11 -2.07 26.95
CA ASP A 107 19.06 -2.06 27.97
C ASP A 107 18.19 -0.76 27.99
N ARG A 108 18.25 0.08 26.93
CA ARG A 108 17.43 1.29 26.79
C ARG A 108 16.66 1.34 25.50
N GLY A 109 17.29 1.07 24.35
CA GLY A 109 16.61 1.12 23.07
C GLY A 109 17.42 0.49 21.94
N PRO A 110 16.75 -0.07 20.92
CA PRO A 110 17.40 -0.71 19.79
C PRO A 110 18.08 0.31 18.87
N SER A 111 18.94 -0.22 17.99
CA SER A 111 19.49 0.55 16.87
C SER A 111 18.38 0.99 15.92
N LEU A 112 18.50 2.20 15.39
CA LEU A 112 17.65 2.72 14.32
C LEU A 112 18.34 2.67 12.95
N VAL A 113 19.54 2.12 12.86
CA VAL A 113 20.24 1.93 11.57
C VAL A 113 19.49 0.89 10.76
N GLY A 114 19.11 1.24 9.53
CA GLY A 114 18.33 0.39 8.63
C GLY A 114 16.82 0.37 8.90
N VAL A 115 16.34 1.04 9.93
CA VAL A 115 14.92 1.03 10.33
C VAL A 115 14.05 1.83 9.35
N GLY A 116 14.56 2.93 8.83
CA GLY A 116 13.92 3.77 7.83
C GLY A 116 12.91 4.77 8.36
N GLY A 117 12.66 5.79 7.55
CA GLY A 117 11.71 6.86 7.87
C GLY A 117 10.27 6.36 8.04
N ALA A 118 9.87 5.33 7.29
CA ALA A 118 8.54 4.74 7.41
C ALA A 118 8.27 4.17 8.82
N ALA A 119 9.23 3.44 9.38
CA ALA A 119 9.09 2.89 10.73
C ALA A 119 9.07 3.99 11.80
N VAL A 120 9.93 5.00 11.67
CA VAL A 120 9.95 6.15 12.59
C VAL A 120 8.62 6.88 12.55
N TYR A 121 8.12 7.20 11.36
CA TYR A 121 6.82 7.83 11.20
C TYR A 121 5.71 7.02 11.88
N PHE A 122 5.66 5.71 11.61
CA PHE A 122 4.64 4.85 12.23
C PHE A 122 4.71 4.88 13.76
N GLN A 123 5.88 4.68 14.33
CA GLN A 123 6.06 4.60 15.78
C GLN A 123 5.74 5.94 16.48
N VAL A 124 6.18 7.05 15.89
CA VAL A 124 6.01 8.39 16.47
C VAL A 124 4.59 8.90 16.27
N SER A 125 4.04 8.82 15.05
CA SER A 125 2.67 9.30 14.76
C SER A 125 1.58 8.50 15.48
N THR A 126 1.87 7.26 15.85
CA THR A 126 0.94 6.44 16.66
C THR A 126 1.15 6.57 18.17
N GLY A 127 2.08 7.42 18.59
CA GLY A 127 2.41 7.67 19.99
C GLY A 127 3.08 6.50 20.70
N ARG A 128 3.47 5.43 19.99
CA ARG A 128 4.24 4.32 20.56
C ARG A 128 5.61 4.79 21.03
N MET A 129 6.24 5.66 20.25
CA MET A 129 7.47 6.35 20.63
C MET A 129 7.21 7.84 20.90
N PRO A 130 7.87 8.41 21.90
CA PRO A 130 8.79 7.81 22.86
C PRO A 130 8.11 6.85 23.83
N ALA A 131 8.75 5.68 24.08
CA ALA A 131 8.29 4.72 25.07
C ALA A 131 8.91 5.03 26.45
N PRO A 132 8.19 4.83 27.56
CA PRO A 132 8.73 5.06 28.90
C PRO A 132 9.74 3.98 29.32
N ALA A 133 9.61 2.77 28.78
CA ALA A 133 10.48 1.63 29.03
C ALA A 133 10.41 0.68 27.83
N GLN A 134 11.35 -0.26 27.76
CA GLN A 134 11.28 -1.35 26.79
C GLN A 134 10.12 -2.29 27.12
N GLY A 135 9.33 -2.64 26.11
CA GLY A 135 8.20 -3.55 26.23
C GLY A 135 8.07 -4.44 24.99
N ALA A 136 7.44 -5.60 25.18
CA ALA A 136 7.15 -6.52 24.07
C ALA A 136 6.03 -5.99 23.16
N ASN A 137 5.17 -5.11 23.69
CA ASN A 137 4.05 -4.51 22.96
C ASN A 137 3.93 -3.03 23.36
N GLU A 138 4.18 -2.14 22.43
CA GLU A 138 3.97 -0.71 22.62
C GLU A 138 2.56 -0.33 22.17
N VAL A 139 1.69 -0.04 23.12
CA VAL A 139 0.30 0.36 22.82
C VAL A 139 0.24 1.75 22.20
N ARG A 140 -0.75 1.96 21.35
CA ARG A 140 -1.03 3.28 20.77
C ARG A 140 -1.39 4.28 21.87
N LYS A 141 -0.80 5.46 21.82
CA LYS A 141 -1.04 6.61 22.71
C LYS A 141 -1.28 7.87 21.88
N PRO A 142 -1.75 8.96 22.47
CA PRO A 142 -1.68 10.27 21.81
C PRO A 142 -0.24 10.58 21.38
N ALA A 143 -0.07 11.00 20.13
CA ALA A 143 1.24 11.38 19.60
C ALA A 143 1.80 12.58 20.39
N LYS A 144 3.08 12.53 20.71
CA LYS A 144 3.79 13.63 21.38
C LYS A 144 4.13 14.76 20.41
N PHE A 145 4.37 14.40 19.15
CA PHE A 145 4.81 15.29 18.09
C PHE A 145 3.68 15.48 17.08
N ASP A 146 3.64 16.65 16.46
CA ASP A 146 2.75 16.93 15.36
C ASP A 146 3.19 16.22 14.06
N GLU A 147 2.44 16.40 12.97
CA GLU A 147 2.72 15.75 11.70
C GLU A 147 4.05 16.22 11.10
N THR A 148 4.36 17.52 11.20
CA THR A 148 5.59 18.11 10.68
C THR A 148 6.81 17.61 11.45
N GLU A 149 6.77 17.68 12.76
CA GLU A 149 7.82 17.18 13.66
C GLU A 149 8.07 15.69 13.47
N THR A 150 6.97 14.92 13.28
CA THR A 150 7.06 13.48 13.00
C THR A 150 7.75 13.19 11.67
N GLN A 151 7.46 13.96 10.62
CA GLN A 151 8.12 13.82 9.33
C GLN A 151 9.58 14.25 9.40
N GLN A 152 9.91 15.32 10.12
CA GLN A 152 11.28 15.77 10.35
C GLN A 152 12.12 14.70 11.08
N LEU A 153 11.56 14.08 12.11
CA LEU A 153 12.22 12.94 12.79
C LEU A 153 12.45 11.77 11.86
N ALA A 154 11.44 11.42 11.05
CA ALA A 154 11.53 10.34 10.06
C ALA A 154 12.62 10.65 9.00
N THR A 155 12.64 11.87 8.51
CA THR A 155 13.61 12.39 7.55
C THR A 155 15.04 12.36 8.10
N PHE A 156 15.24 12.80 9.33
CA PHE A 156 16.56 12.76 9.98
C PHE A 156 17.05 11.32 10.13
N VAL A 157 16.25 10.40 10.67
CA VAL A 157 16.67 9.01 10.84
C VAL A 157 16.91 8.33 9.48
N GLN A 158 16.08 8.63 8.47
CA GLN A 158 16.27 8.15 7.11
C GLN A 158 17.62 8.60 6.52
N SER A 159 17.99 9.86 6.72
CA SER A 159 19.21 10.45 6.13
C SER A 159 20.51 9.83 6.68
N ILE A 160 20.48 9.32 7.91
CA ILE A 160 21.66 8.71 8.57
C ILE A 160 21.57 7.19 8.56
N GLY A 161 20.40 6.64 8.91
CA GLY A 161 20.23 5.21 9.12
C GLY A 161 19.85 4.43 7.86
N GLY A 162 19.29 5.08 6.85
CA GLY A 162 18.70 4.41 5.69
C GLY A 162 17.49 3.53 6.04
N GLY A 163 17.11 2.63 5.15
CA GLY A 163 15.97 1.73 5.30
C GLY A 163 14.74 2.15 4.49
N PRO A 164 13.55 1.58 4.72
CA PRO A 164 12.34 1.91 3.98
C PRO A 164 11.94 3.39 4.13
N THR A 165 11.74 4.07 3.00
CA THR A 165 11.38 5.48 2.97
C THR A 165 9.93 5.71 3.35
N LEU A 166 9.63 6.88 3.90
CA LEU A 166 8.26 7.32 4.13
C LEU A 166 7.53 7.44 2.78
N PRO A 167 6.32 6.86 2.66
CA PRO A 167 5.58 6.95 1.41
C PRO A 167 5.07 8.38 1.17
N ASP A 168 5.18 8.82 -0.08
CA ASP A 168 4.76 10.14 -0.54
C ASP A 168 3.52 10.08 -1.43
N GLY A 169 2.90 11.23 -1.63
CA GLY A 169 1.77 11.42 -2.54
C GLY A 169 0.46 10.83 -2.05
N THR A 170 -0.48 10.62 -2.98
CA THR A 170 -1.81 10.09 -2.71
C THR A 170 -1.77 8.59 -2.59
N LEU A 171 -2.06 8.07 -1.40
CA LEU A 171 -2.00 6.64 -1.09
C LEU A 171 -3.35 5.91 -1.32
N ARG A 172 -4.40 6.61 -1.76
CA ARG A 172 -5.76 6.08 -2.00
C ARG A 172 -6.15 5.99 -3.47
N ASP A 173 -5.33 6.48 -4.36
CA ASP A 173 -5.61 6.44 -5.80
C ASP A 173 -5.20 5.08 -6.37
N ALA A 174 -6.06 4.08 -6.12
CA ALA A 174 -5.80 2.70 -6.46
C ALA A 174 -7.12 1.88 -6.50
N ASN A 175 -7.07 0.65 -7.02
CA ASN A 175 -8.22 -0.22 -7.19
C ASN A 175 -8.71 -0.78 -5.83
N ILE A 176 -9.89 -0.33 -5.39
CA ILE A 176 -10.48 -0.74 -4.11
C ILE A 176 -10.84 -2.23 -4.08
N ALA A 177 -11.30 -2.80 -5.20
CA ALA A 177 -11.72 -4.20 -5.27
C ALA A 177 -10.53 -5.16 -5.11
N ASP A 178 -9.43 -4.86 -5.79
CA ASP A 178 -8.18 -5.61 -5.66
C ASP A 178 -7.59 -5.45 -4.26
N GLY A 179 -7.62 -4.24 -3.71
CA GLY A 179 -7.26 -3.99 -2.32
C GLY A 179 -8.06 -4.81 -1.32
N GLY A 180 -9.35 -5.03 -1.59
CA GLY A 180 -10.21 -5.90 -0.78
C GLY A 180 -9.80 -7.38 -0.86
N ASN A 181 -9.40 -7.86 -2.02
CA ASN A 181 -8.87 -9.22 -2.19
C ASN A 181 -7.54 -9.40 -1.46
N LEU A 182 -6.61 -8.47 -1.65
CA LEU A 182 -5.30 -8.46 -0.99
C LEU A 182 -5.41 -8.38 0.52
N PHE A 183 -6.31 -7.54 1.04
CA PHE A 183 -6.55 -7.43 2.48
C PHE A 183 -7.05 -8.73 3.08
N ARG A 184 -8.01 -9.41 2.42
CA ARG A 184 -8.52 -10.71 2.90
C ARG A 184 -7.45 -11.78 2.93
N LEU A 185 -6.56 -11.80 1.95
CA LEU A 185 -5.49 -12.79 1.85
C LEU A 185 -4.37 -12.56 2.88
N ASN A 186 -3.99 -11.29 3.13
CA ASN A 186 -2.77 -10.98 3.87
C ASN A 186 -3.01 -10.37 5.27
N CYS A 187 -4.16 -9.74 5.51
CA CYS A 187 -4.35 -8.88 6.68
C CYS A 187 -5.50 -9.32 7.58
N ALA A 188 -6.58 -9.87 6.99
CA ALA A 188 -7.82 -10.13 7.71
C ALA A 188 -7.70 -11.17 8.82
N SER A 189 -6.76 -12.13 8.70
CA SER A 189 -6.51 -13.14 9.73
C SER A 189 -6.10 -12.53 11.08
N CYS A 190 -5.38 -11.40 11.07
CA CYS A 190 -4.95 -10.69 12.25
C CYS A 190 -5.82 -9.47 12.57
N HIS A 191 -6.13 -8.64 11.55
CA HIS A 191 -6.86 -7.38 11.77
C HIS A 191 -8.39 -7.52 11.74
N GLY A 192 -8.91 -8.70 11.42
CA GLY A 192 -10.34 -8.95 11.22
C GLY A 192 -10.87 -8.34 9.90
N THR A 193 -11.95 -8.90 9.39
CA THR A 193 -12.59 -8.40 8.16
C THR A 193 -13.27 -7.05 8.34
N THR A 194 -13.55 -6.66 9.59
CA THR A 194 -14.18 -5.40 9.98
C THR A 194 -13.21 -4.39 10.58
N PHE A 195 -11.91 -4.66 10.51
CA PHE A 195 -10.82 -3.78 11.00
C PHE A 195 -10.81 -3.52 12.51
N LYS A 196 -11.45 -4.37 13.29
CA LYS A 196 -11.48 -4.23 14.77
C LYS A 196 -10.25 -4.79 15.45
N GLY A 197 -9.41 -5.49 14.72
CA GLY A 197 -8.30 -6.25 15.27
C GLY A 197 -8.75 -7.59 15.87
N ALA A 198 -7.81 -8.34 16.38
CA ALA A 198 -8.07 -9.62 17.04
C ALA A 198 -6.99 -9.96 18.07
N PRO A 199 -7.32 -10.76 19.08
CA PRO A 199 -6.30 -11.34 19.96
C PRO A 199 -5.43 -12.32 19.16
N LEU A 200 -4.14 -12.28 19.42
CA LEU A 200 -3.14 -13.18 18.87
C LEU A 200 -2.61 -14.13 19.96
N SER A 201 -1.77 -15.08 19.57
CA SER A 201 -1.11 -15.98 20.50
C SER A 201 -0.22 -15.23 21.51
N ALA A 202 0.02 -15.85 22.67
CA ALA A 202 0.89 -15.33 23.73
C ALA A 202 0.48 -13.95 24.29
N GLY A 203 -0.82 -13.66 24.36
CA GLY A 203 -1.35 -12.42 24.92
C GLY A 203 -1.14 -11.17 24.07
N LYS A 204 -0.73 -11.33 22.82
CA LYS A 204 -0.57 -10.24 21.86
C LYS A 204 -1.90 -9.88 21.22
N VAL A 205 -1.98 -8.69 20.63
CA VAL A 205 -3.20 -8.18 20.00
C VAL A 205 -2.84 -7.50 18.69
N ALA A 206 -3.47 -7.92 17.58
CA ALA A 206 -3.47 -7.12 16.37
C ALA A 206 -4.41 -5.92 16.56
N PRO A 207 -3.93 -4.68 16.42
CA PRO A 207 -4.75 -3.51 16.69
C PRO A 207 -5.84 -3.32 15.63
N GLY A 208 -6.92 -2.67 16.01
CA GLY A 208 -7.92 -2.19 15.06
C GLY A 208 -7.35 -1.08 14.16
N LEU A 209 -7.83 -1.03 12.91
CA LEU A 209 -7.36 -0.08 11.90
C LEU A 209 -8.21 1.20 11.82
N ASN A 210 -9.29 1.30 12.59
CA ASN A 210 -10.24 2.43 12.51
C ASN A 210 -9.57 3.81 12.68
N ASN A 211 -8.54 3.89 13.53
CA ASN A 211 -7.83 5.13 13.83
C ASN A 211 -6.51 5.27 13.04
N ALA A 212 -6.25 4.40 12.08
CA ALA A 212 -5.02 4.46 11.30
C ALA A 212 -5.19 5.38 10.09
N SER A 213 -4.22 6.27 9.86
CA SER A 213 -4.14 7.10 8.65
C SER A 213 -3.57 6.30 7.47
N ASP A 214 -3.65 6.85 6.26
CA ASP A 214 -3.09 6.25 5.05
C ASP A 214 -1.61 5.97 5.20
N LYS A 215 -0.85 6.99 5.61
CA LYS A 215 0.59 6.87 5.85
C LYS A 215 0.91 5.86 6.94
N GLN A 216 0.11 5.80 8.02
CA GLN A 216 0.31 4.81 9.09
C GLN A 216 0.11 3.38 8.58
N ILE A 217 -0.94 3.13 7.77
CA ILE A 217 -1.20 1.78 7.21
C ILE A 217 -0.06 1.39 6.27
N TYR A 218 0.31 2.27 5.35
CA TYR A 218 1.37 1.99 4.39
C TYR A 218 2.73 1.78 5.09
N SER A 219 3.07 2.67 6.02
CA SER A 219 4.32 2.58 6.80
C SER A 219 4.39 1.32 7.66
N ALA A 220 3.26 0.86 8.21
CA ALA A 220 3.19 -0.40 8.94
C ALA A 220 3.51 -1.61 8.04
N MET A 221 3.01 -1.62 6.79
CA MET A 221 3.34 -2.69 5.84
C MET A 221 4.84 -2.72 5.49
N LEU A 222 5.48 -1.55 5.39
CA LEU A 222 6.91 -1.45 5.10
C LEU A 222 7.81 -1.85 6.28
N SER A 223 7.37 -1.57 7.50
CA SER A 223 8.21 -1.69 8.70
C SER A 223 7.93 -2.94 9.55
N GLY A 224 6.75 -3.54 9.42
CA GLY A 224 6.36 -4.71 10.18
C GLY A 224 6.44 -4.49 11.70
N PRO A 225 5.68 -3.53 12.28
CA PRO A 225 5.81 -3.23 13.70
C PRO A 225 5.41 -4.41 14.59
N GLU A 226 6.19 -4.66 15.62
CA GLU A 226 5.99 -5.73 16.62
C GLU A 226 5.90 -7.13 15.99
N ASN A 227 4.69 -7.68 15.88
CA ASN A 227 4.47 -9.03 15.31
C ASN A 227 3.88 -8.99 13.89
N MET A 228 3.66 -7.81 13.35
CA MET A 228 3.24 -7.67 11.96
C MET A 228 4.39 -8.04 11.03
N PRO A 229 4.18 -8.86 9.99
CA PRO A 229 5.24 -9.14 9.02
C PRO A 229 5.58 -7.88 8.22
N VAL A 230 6.83 -7.79 7.77
CA VAL A 230 7.24 -6.82 6.74
C VAL A 230 6.75 -7.31 5.39
N PHE A 231 6.04 -6.47 4.66
CA PHE A 231 5.62 -6.74 3.28
C PHE A 231 6.58 -6.04 2.31
N SER A 232 7.58 -6.78 1.87
CA SER A 232 8.51 -6.31 0.83
C SER A 232 7.80 -6.09 -0.51
N ASP A 233 8.43 -5.38 -1.45
CA ASP A 233 7.85 -5.12 -2.77
C ASP A 233 7.72 -6.40 -3.63
N ASN A 234 8.42 -7.48 -3.27
CA ASN A 234 8.25 -8.80 -3.87
C ASN A 234 7.01 -9.54 -3.38
N GLN A 235 6.47 -9.18 -2.22
CA GLN A 235 5.26 -9.78 -1.65
C GLN A 235 4.02 -8.95 -1.96
N LEU A 236 4.13 -7.65 -1.80
CA LEU A 236 3.12 -6.65 -2.14
C LEU A 236 3.83 -5.48 -2.82
N THR A 237 3.55 -5.27 -4.08
CA THR A 237 4.09 -4.13 -4.83
C THR A 237 3.63 -2.80 -4.22
N PRO A 238 4.30 -1.68 -4.52
CA PRO A 238 3.84 -0.36 -4.06
C PRO A 238 2.40 -0.02 -4.48
N THR A 239 1.94 -0.52 -5.63
CA THR A 239 0.55 -0.35 -6.08
C THR A 239 -0.41 -1.15 -5.21
N GLU A 240 -0.14 -2.42 -4.97
CA GLU A 240 -0.96 -3.30 -4.13
C GLU A 240 -1.07 -2.78 -2.69
N LYS A 241 0.00 -2.20 -2.14
CA LYS A 241 -0.04 -1.53 -0.83
C LYS A 241 -1.00 -0.33 -0.84
N ARG A 242 -1.03 0.47 -1.92
CA ARG A 242 -2.00 1.58 -2.08
C ARG A 242 -3.42 1.06 -2.22
N GLU A 243 -3.63 -0.03 -2.94
CA GLU A 243 -4.93 -0.69 -3.08
C GLU A 243 -5.49 -1.14 -1.73
N ILE A 244 -4.64 -1.73 -0.88
CA ILE A 244 -5.01 -2.09 0.49
C ILE A 244 -5.39 -0.84 1.30
N VAL A 245 -4.61 0.24 1.22
CA VAL A 245 -4.93 1.52 1.89
C VAL A 245 -6.27 2.06 1.41
N ALA A 246 -6.49 2.11 0.08
CA ALA A 246 -7.73 2.58 -0.53
C ALA A 246 -8.95 1.78 -0.03
N TYR A 247 -8.84 0.46 0.00
CA TYR A 247 -9.89 -0.43 0.50
C TYR A 247 -10.20 -0.17 1.97
N VAL A 248 -9.18 -0.17 2.84
CA VAL A 248 -9.37 0.06 4.28
C VAL A 248 -10.04 1.40 4.55
N GLN A 249 -9.59 2.47 3.88
CA GLN A 249 -10.15 3.81 4.09
C GLN A 249 -11.57 3.95 3.53
N THR A 250 -11.87 3.33 2.40
CA THR A 250 -13.22 3.31 1.83
C THR A 250 -14.19 2.59 2.76
N LEU A 251 -13.79 1.44 3.29
CA LEU A 251 -14.66 0.68 4.19
C LEU A 251 -14.84 1.37 5.55
N LYS A 252 -13.82 2.07 6.04
CA LYS A 252 -13.93 2.93 7.25
C LYS A 252 -14.93 4.07 7.05
N ALA A 253 -14.94 4.68 5.86
CA ALA A 253 -15.84 5.77 5.53
C ALA A 253 -17.27 5.31 5.19
N SER A 254 -17.44 4.01 4.86
CA SER A 254 -18.75 3.47 4.51
C SER A 254 -19.67 3.44 5.72
N LYS A 255 -20.92 3.86 5.49
CA LYS A 255 -21.99 3.74 6.50
C LYS A 255 -22.65 2.37 6.41
N ASP A 256 -23.07 1.85 7.55
CA ASP A 256 -23.87 0.63 7.57
C ASP A 256 -25.23 0.88 6.90
N PRO A 257 -25.77 -0.08 6.13
CA PRO A 257 -26.96 0.13 5.33
C PRO A 257 -28.26 0.26 6.13
N GLY A 258 -28.20 0.19 7.44
CA GLY A 258 -29.34 0.36 8.35
C GLY A 258 -29.21 -0.51 9.60
N GLY A 259 -30.20 -0.40 10.50
CA GLY A 259 -30.22 -1.10 11.78
C GLY A 259 -29.45 -0.39 12.89
N ASN A 260 -29.46 -0.98 14.08
CA ASN A 260 -28.67 -0.52 15.23
C ASN A 260 -27.29 -1.17 15.17
N GLY A 261 -26.33 -0.45 14.58
CA GLY A 261 -24.95 -0.92 14.50
C GLY A 261 -24.30 -1.05 15.87
N ILE A 262 -23.68 -2.18 16.15
CA ILE A 262 -22.86 -2.41 17.35
C ILE A 262 -21.35 -2.23 17.02
N ASP A 263 -21.06 -1.23 16.23
CA ASP A 263 -19.70 -0.81 15.87
C ASP A 263 -18.87 -1.89 15.14
N ARG A 264 -19.52 -2.79 14.38
CA ARG A 264 -18.90 -3.86 13.58
C ARG A 264 -17.95 -4.77 14.39
N ILE A 265 -18.30 -5.06 15.64
CA ILE A 265 -17.47 -5.90 16.52
C ILE A 265 -17.36 -7.33 15.99
N GLY A 266 -18.27 -7.73 15.12
CA GLY A 266 -18.25 -9.03 14.46
C GLY A 266 -19.43 -9.93 14.79
N PRO A 267 -19.58 -11.06 14.11
CA PRO A 267 -20.79 -11.89 14.13
C PRO A 267 -21.07 -12.56 15.49
N VAL A 268 -20.03 -12.75 16.32
CA VAL A 268 -20.21 -13.42 17.63
C VAL A 268 -20.99 -12.56 18.60
N SER A 269 -20.69 -11.26 18.70
CA SER A 269 -21.40 -10.33 19.57
C SER A 269 -22.81 -10.04 19.05
N GLU A 270 -22.99 -9.97 17.72
CA GLU A 270 -24.30 -9.83 17.09
C GLU A 270 -25.17 -11.06 17.36
N ALA A 271 -24.63 -12.26 17.18
CA ALA A 271 -25.30 -13.50 17.50
C ALA A 271 -25.65 -13.61 18.99
N LEU A 272 -24.78 -13.16 19.89
CA LEU A 272 -25.05 -13.16 21.33
C LEU A 272 -26.26 -12.26 21.69
N VAL A 273 -26.32 -11.06 21.13
CA VAL A 273 -27.45 -10.13 21.36
C VAL A 273 -28.77 -10.73 20.84
N LEU A 274 -28.75 -11.32 19.63
CA LEU A 274 -29.93 -12.00 19.07
C LEU A 274 -30.35 -13.22 19.91
N TRP A 275 -29.38 -13.99 20.37
CA TRP A 275 -29.63 -15.19 21.20
C TRP A 275 -30.23 -14.80 22.55
N VAL A 276 -29.61 -13.91 23.30
CA VAL A 276 -30.07 -13.47 24.61
C VAL A 276 -31.42 -12.78 24.51
N GLY A 277 -31.61 -11.87 23.56
CA GLY A 277 -32.88 -11.18 23.31
C GLY A 277 -33.98 -12.12 22.82
N GLY A 278 -33.67 -12.99 21.87
CA GLY A 278 -34.61 -13.95 21.30
C GLY A 278 -35.07 -15.01 22.32
N VAL A 279 -34.12 -15.65 23.02
CA VAL A 279 -34.44 -16.64 24.09
C VAL A 279 -35.18 -15.96 25.24
N GLY A 280 -34.77 -14.77 25.66
CA GLY A 280 -35.46 -13.98 26.67
C GLY A 280 -36.92 -13.69 26.30
N ALA A 281 -37.17 -13.26 25.07
CA ALA A 281 -38.52 -13.01 24.56
C ALA A 281 -39.37 -14.29 24.52
N LEU A 282 -38.77 -15.42 24.10
CA LEU A 282 -39.46 -16.72 24.11
C LEU A 282 -39.85 -17.15 25.52
N ILE A 283 -38.95 -17.02 26.48
CA ILE A 283 -39.22 -17.35 27.90
C ILE A 283 -40.39 -16.48 28.43
N VAL A 284 -40.37 -15.19 28.20
CA VAL A 284 -41.43 -14.28 28.60
C VAL A 284 -42.77 -14.67 27.94
N ALA A 285 -42.78 -15.00 26.65
CA ALA A 285 -43.98 -15.44 25.96
C ALA A 285 -44.52 -16.76 26.53
N ILE A 286 -43.69 -17.73 26.81
CA ILE A 286 -44.07 -19.03 27.42
C ILE A 286 -44.68 -18.80 28.81
N LEU A 287 -44.02 -18.02 29.67
CA LEU A 287 -44.51 -17.68 30.98
C LEU A 287 -45.89 -16.94 30.94
N TRP A 288 -46.04 -16.01 29.99
CA TRP A 288 -47.29 -15.27 29.79
C TRP A 288 -48.45 -16.18 29.33
N ILE A 289 -48.17 -17.09 28.39
CA ILE A 289 -49.16 -18.08 27.92
C ILE A 289 -49.53 -19.03 29.07
N GLY A 290 -48.51 -19.55 29.81
CA GLY A 290 -48.74 -20.43 30.94
C GLY A 290 -49.55 -19.78 32.08
N ALA A 291 -49.32 -18.49 32.36
CA ALA A 291 -50.06 -17.76 33.36
C ALA A 291 -51.53 -17.50 32.94
N LYS A 292 -51.84 -17.49 31.63
CA LYS A 292 -53.23 -17.33 31.17
C LYS A 292 -54.01 -18.64 31.01
N SER A 293 -53.33 -19.78 31.10
CA SER A 293 -53.95 -21.11 30.96
C SER A 293 -54.42 -21.69 32.28
N GLN A 294 -54.19 -20.97 33.39
CA GLN A 294 -54.77 -21.26 34.72
C GLN A 294 -55.96 -20.34 34.95
#